data_981a1d93250e6a670ed9c823719f5788
#
_entry.id   981a1d93250e6a670ed9c823719f5788
#
_cell.length_a   1.000
_cell.length_b   1.000
_cell.length_c   1.000
_cell.angle_alpha   90.00
_cell.angle_beta   90.00
_cell.angle_gamma   90.00
#
_symmetry.space_group_name_H-M   'P 1'
#
loop_
_entity.id
_entity.type
_entity.pdbx_description
1 polymer ?
#
loop_
_entity_poly.entity_id
_entity_poly.type
_entity_poly.pdbx_seq_one_letter_code
_entity_poly.pdbx_strand_id
1 'polypeptide(L)'
;ICAQQSDSNDINSLKFDFEVDSLYLKIGESANVTIKLLHGDGSLANTVFSIYGTPRGALKATPRTSNSKGIAKVNIIPYVAGTHKLNVRTGYIEDQIVGQITVKVPLPPINSIVFNNSNTNFYAGSVNDFTYTVFDEAGLIRDNEKVTITSSDPAVADFNIYGNLVAIKSGKAIVKAQVGDIIEEIRIRVDKNPIRKLKITNEQTEIRTGDVIHLNVKATDRFGKIIKNAPIQYTYTGKADFGEYGLPAVGQARLHASGLVTDDGRFVAETVGLYTISASFGGVSDSKMIKVVSRNVQQEIKLIGHGLVKDVFTSDLWVWAGIGKHKGKDFAATGTWGANGEAYFWDVSDPENMKIIDT
;
A
#
# COMPACT_ATOMS: atom_id res chain seq x y z
N ILE A 1 62.19 -33.18 10.02
CA ILE A 1 60.88 -32.84 9.48
C ILE A 1 60.33 -31.72 10.40
N CYS A 2 60.54 -30.48 10.05
CA CYS A 2 59.98 -29.30 10.73
C CYS A 2 58.53 -29.23 10.38
N ALA A 3 57.63 -29.38 11.34
CA ALA A 3 56.25 -28.95 11.25
C ALA A 3 56.25 -27.43 11.40
N GLN A 4 55.87 -26.72 10.33
CA GLN A 4 55.51 -25.32 10.44
C GLN A 4 54.21 -25.23 11.28
N GLN A 5 54.31 -24.66 12.47
CA GLN A 5 53.17 -24.12 13.19
C GLN A 5 52.60 -22.98 12.33
N SER A 6 51.40 -23.21 11.82
CA SER A 6 50.59 -22.10 11.30
C SER A 6 50.22 -21.21 12.50
N ASP A 7 50.72 -19.98 12.49
CA ASP A 7 50.21 -18.93 13.40
C ASP A 7 48.70 -18.84 13.23
N SER A 8 47.99 -19.28 14.25
CA SER A 8 46.59 -18.96 14.41
C SER A 8 46.51 -17.46 14.65
N ASN A 9 46.32 -16.70 13.59
CA ASN A 9 46.00 -15.26 13.66
C ASN A 9 44.79 -15.15 14.62
N ASP A 10 45.05 -14.54 15.74
CA ASP A 10 44.08 -14.35 16.82
C ASP A 10 42.98 -13.41 16.33
N ILE A 11 41.89 -13.98 15.81
CA ILE A 11 40.73 -13.25 15.28
C ILE A 11 40.15 -12.31 16.35
N ASN A 12 40.35 -12.62 17.61
CA ASN A 12 39.97 -11.79 18.77
C ASN A 12 40.73 -10.45 18.85
N SER A 13 41.81 -10.26 18.05
CA SER A 13 42.55 -9.00 17.98
C SER A 13 42.03 -8.01 16.92
N LEU A 14 41.11 -8.43 16.05
CA LEU A 14 40.61 -7.57 14.98
C LEU A 14 39.57 -6.59 15.48
N LYS A 15 39.63 -5.33 14.98
CA LYS A 15 38.65 -4.28 15.27
C LYS A 15 38.41 -3.40 14.07
N PHE A 16 37.17 -2.89 13.96
CA PHE A 16 36.89 -1.81 13.01
C PHE A 16 37.30 -0.47 13.57
N ASP A 17 37.98 0.30 12.71
CA ASP A 17 38.34 1.70 12.93
C ASP A 17 37.50 2.56 12.00
N PHE A 18 36.75 3.49 12.59
CA PHE A 18 35.85 4.40 11.90
C PHE A 18 36.39 5.81 12.00
N GLU A 19 36.39 6.51 10.87
CA GLU A 19 36.73 7.93 10.82
C GLU A 19 35.81 8.79 11.70
N VAL A 20 34.54 8.33 11.84
CA VAL A 20 33.50 8.94 12.67
C VAL A 20 32.60 7.89 13.30
N ASP A 21 32.11 8.13 14.52
CA ASP A 21 31.18 7.24 15.22
C ASP A 21 29.71 7.51 14.86
N SER A 22 29.44 8.72 14.40
CA SER A 22 28.07 9.11 13.99
C SER A 22 28.08 10.17 12.91
N LEU A 23 27.02 10.18 12.11
CA LEU A 23 26.75 11.16 11.06
C LEU A 23 25.40 11.83 11.30
N TYR A 24 25.32 13.10 10.94
CA TYR A 24 24.08 13.86 10.84
C TYR A 24 23.92 14.29 9.39
N LEU A 25 22.91 13.72 8.71
CA LEU A 25 22.67 13.97 7.28
C LEU A 25 21.20 14.28 7.04
N LYS A 26 20.91 15.17 6.13
CA LYS A 26 19.55 15.34 5.60
C LYS A 26 19.21 14.23 4.63
N ILE A 27 17.93 14.01 4.37
CA ILE A 27 17.46 13.06 3.33
C ILE A 27 18.08 13.47 1.99
N GLY A 28 18.70 12.50 1.29
CA GLY A 28 19.38 12.71 0.01
C GLY A 28 20.78 13.34 0.10
N GLU A 29 21.21 13.83 1.26
CA GLU A 29 22.55 14.34 1.47
C GLU A 29 23.56 13.18 1.48
N SER A 30 24.75 13.40 0.89
CA SER A 30 25.78 12.36 0.84
C SER A 30 26.98 12.70 1.73
N ALA A 31 27.51 11.69 2.41
CA ALA A 31 28.78 11.77 3.13
C ALA A 31 29.69 10.60 2.77
N ASN A 32 30.99 10.84 2.81
CA ASN A 32 31.99 9.79 2.66
C ASN A 32 32.62 9.48 4.01
N VAL A 33 32.74 8.19 4.33
CA VAL A 33 33.38 7.72 5.56
C VAL A 33 34.41 6.67 5.22
N THR A 34 35.59 6.78 5.80
CA THR A 34 36.63 5.76 5.69
C THR A 34 36.47 4.77 6.84
N ILE A 35 36.46 3.48 6.49
CA ILE A 35 36.34 2.36 7.43
C ILE A 35 37.55 1.44 7.18
N LYS A 36 38.22 1.07 8.25
CA LYS A 36 39.37 0.14 8.20
C LYS A 36 39.13 -1.04 9.15
N LEU A 37 39.63 -2.19 8.79
CA LEU A 37 39.72 -3.34 9.67
C LEU A 37 41.20 -3.51 10.06
N LEU A 38 41.48 -3.44 11.35
CA LEU A 38 42.84 -3.44 11.91
C LEU A 38 43.04 -4.61 12.85
N HIS A 39 44.29 -5.11 12.92
CA HIS A 39 44.78 -5.94 14.01
C HIS A 39 44.98 -5.12 15.29
N GLY A 40 45.18 -5.79 16.41
CA GLY A 40 45.43 -5.16 17.70
C GLY A 40 46.68 -4.27 17.75
N ASP A 41 47.65 -4.54 16.89
CA ASP A 41 48.88 -3.73 16.70
C ASP A 41 48.67 -2.49 15.80
N GLY A 42 47.45 -2.29 15.26
CA GLY A 42 47.11 -1.19 14.36
C GLY A 42 47.42 -1.44 12.88
N SER A 43 47.98 -2.59 12.53
CA SER A 43 48.21 -2.96 11.13
C SER A 43 46.90 -3.33 10.41
N LEU A 44 46.84 -3.19 9.06
CA LEU A 44 45.68 -3.57 8.26
C LEU A 44 45.49 -5.08 8.26
N ALA A 45 44.26 -5.52 8.45
CA ALA A 45 43.92 -6.94 8.57
C ALA A 45 43.99 -7.73 7.24
N ASN A 46 44.10 -7.05 6.10
CA ASN A 46 44.07 -7.66 4.75
C ASN A 46 42.89 -8.63 4.52
N THR A 47 41.76 -8.31 5.11
CA THR A 47 40.54 -9.08 5.07
C THR A 47 39.36 -8.24 4.56
N VAL A 48 38.57 -8.79 3.63
CA VAL A 48 37.39 -8.13 3.08
C VAL A 48 36.26 -8.17 4.08
N PHE A 49 35.54 -7.05 4.22
CA PHE A 49 34.33 -6.95 5.02
C PHE A 49 33.14 -6.42 4.21
N SER A 50 31.94 -6.78 4.64
CA SER A 50 30.69 -6.33 4.02
C SER A 50 30.11 -5.12 4.74
N ILE A 51 29.36 -4.29 4.01
CA ILE A 51 28.79 -3.00 4.44
C ILE A 51 27.32 -2.96 4.05
N TYR A 52 26.43 -2.65 5.02
CA TYR A 52 25.01 -2.54 4.78
C TYR A 52 24.29 -1.63 5.77
N GLY A 53 23.23 -0.96 5.30
CA GLY A 53 22.38 -0.11 6.14
C GLY A 53 21.25 -0.91 6.82
N THR A 54 20.85 -0.49 8.02
CA THR A 54 19.65 -0.98 8.71
C THR A 54 18.81 0.18 9.26
N PRO A 55 17.49 0.14 9.12
CA PRO A 55 16.71 -0.86 8.38
C PRO A 55 17.06 -0.91 6.90
N ARG A 56 16.78 -2.06 6.25
CA ARG A 56 17.10 -2.23 4.82
C ARG A 56 16.35 -1.20 3.98
N GLY A 57 17.06 -0.54 3.06
CA GLY A 57 16.51 0.52 2.20
C GLY A 57 16.53 1.94 2.79
N ALA A 58 16.79 2.10 4.10
CA ALA A 58 16.87 3.43 4.71
C ALA A 58 18.15 4.20 4.32
N LEU A 59 19.25 3.47 4.10
CA LEU A 59 20.55 4.02 3.69
C LEU A 59 21.04 3.31 2.41
N LYS A 60 21.57 4.09 1.47
CA LYS A 60 22.44 3.58 0.41
C LYS A 60 23.89 3.72 0.85
N ALA A 61 24.62 2.63 0.84
CA ALA A 61 26.06 2.59 1.08
C ALA A 61 26.78 2.04 -0.16
N THR A 62 27.79 2.73 -0.64
CA THR A 62 28.56 2.34 -1.83
C THR A 62 30.03 2.62 -1.62
N PRO A 63 30.96 1.66 -1.76
CA PRO A 63 30.70 0.24 -2.11
C PRO A 63 30.08 -0.56 -0.96
N ARG A 64 29.58 -1.76 -1.24
CA ARG A 64 29.04 -2.70 -0.25
C ARG A 64 30.07 -3.64 0.36
N THR A 65 31.31 -3.55 -0.09
CA THR A 65 32.44 -4.34 0.41
C THR A 65 33.69 -3.51 0.43
N SER A 66 34.62 -3.83 1.34
CA SER A 66 35.97 -3.26 1.35
C SER A 66 36.83 -3.83 0.22
N ASN A 67 37.99 -3.22 0.03
CA ASN A 67 39.09 -3.80 -0.77
C ASN A 67 39.76 -4.96 0.00
N SER A 68 40.68 -5.65 -0.67
CA SER A 68 41.46 -6.79 -0.10
C SER A 68 42.34 -6.41 1.08
N LYS A 69 42.67 -5.13 1.27
CA LYS A 69 43.46 -4.63 2.41
C LYS A 69 42.60 -4.36 3.65
N GLY A 70 41.28 -4.54 3.58
CA GLY A 70 40.36 -4.20 4.66
C GLY A 70 40.10 -2.70 4.82
N ILE A 71 40.03 -1.98 3.69
CA ILE A 71 39.74 -0.54 3.68
C ILE A 71 38.54 -0.29 2.75
N ALA A 72 37.60 0.51 3.19
CA ALA A 72 36.52 1.03 2.37
C ALA A 72 36.33 2.53 2.58
N LYS A 73 36.23 3.28 1.49
CA LYS A 73 35.70 4.65 1.49
C LYS A 73 34.26 4.59 1.01
N VAL A 74 33.33 4.74 1.96
CA VAL A 74 31.91 4.49 1.75
C VAL A 74 31.17 5.79 1.56
N ASN A 75 30.50 5.96 0.43
CA ASN A 75 29.52 7.01 0.23
C ASN A 75 28.18 6.56 0.83
N ILE A 76 27.60 7.37 1.70
CA ILE A 76 26.36 7.09 2.42
C ILE A 76 25.33 8.13 2.02
N ILE A 77 24.13 7.69 1.65
CA ILE A 77 23.00 8.56 1.30
C ILE A 77 21.77 8.02 2.03
N PRO A 78 21.17 8.76 2.98
CA PRO A 78 19.93 8.37 3.62
C PRO A 78 18.73 8.72 2.74
N TYR A 79 17.71 7.85 2.73
CA TYR A 79 16.44 8.04 2.03
C TYR A 79 15.26 8.27 2.97
N VAL A 80 15.41 7.95 4.25
CA VAL A 80 14.33 7.99 5.24
C VAL A 80 14.84 8.72 6.47
N ALA A 81 13.99 9.57 7.07
CA ALA A 81 14.29 10.20 8.36
C ALA A 81 14.29 9.17 9.49
N GLY A 82 15.05 9.46 10.54
CA GLY A 82 15.17 8.59 11.71
C GLY A 82 16.62 8.32 12.11
N THR A 83 16.79 7.38 13.01
CA THR A 83 18.11 6.89 13.42
C THR A 83 18.39 5.56 12.75
N HIS A 84 19.39 5.53 11.90
CA HIS A 84 19.79 4.35 11.13
C HIS A 84 21.18 3.88 11.55
N LYS A 85 21.52 2.67 11.16
CA LYS A 85 22.85 2.11 11.39
C LYS A 85 23.49 1.73 10.06
N LEU A 86 24.73 2.16 9.86
CA LEU A 86 25.61 1.56 8.87
C LEU A 86 26.38 0.46 9.57
N ASN A 87 26.15 -0.79 9.19
CA ASN A 87 26.81 -1.94 9.79
C ASN A 87 27.92 -2.45 8.87
N VAL A 88 28.96 -2.95 9.50
CA VAL A 88 30.07 -3.66 8.84
C VAL A 88 30.29 -4.99 9.54
N ARG A 89 30.63 -6.00 8.76
CA ARG A 89 30.94 -7.33 9.32
C ARG A 89 31.97 -8.07 8.48
N THR A 90 32.81 -8.83 9.13
CA THR A 90 33.72 -9.80 8.51
C THR A 90 33.65 -11.14 9.22
N GLY A 91 34.20 -12.18 8.60
CA GLY A 91 34.21 -13.54 9.15
C GLY A 91 32.97 -14.37 8.80
N TYR A 92 33.03 -15.63 9.18
CA TYR A 92 31.92 -16.58 9.16
C TYR A 92 31.15 -16.50 10.49
N ILE A 93 30.02 -17.16 10.59
CA ILE A 93 29.07 -17.03 11.71
C ILE A 93 29.72 -17.20 13.10
N GLU A 94 30.72 -18.05 13.24
CA GLU A 94 31.39 -18.32 14.52
C GLU A 94 32.50 -17.30 14.89
N ASP A 95 33.08 -16.62 13.87
CA ASP A 95 34.19 -15.66 14.02
C ASP A 95 33.84 -14.27 13.52
N GLN A 96 32.58 -13.90 13.63
CA GLN A 96 32.09 -12.66 13.08
C GLN A 96 32.46 -11.44 13.94
N ILE A 97 33.17 -10.51 13.36
CA ILE A 97 33.42 -9.19 13.93
C ILE A 97 32.45 -8.22 13.29
N VAL A 98 31.77 -7.46 14.13
CA VAL A 98 30.79 -6.45 13.72
C VAL A 98 31.16 -5.07 14.24
N GLY A 99 30.90 -4.06 13.43
CA GLY A 99 31.00 -2.67 13.82
C GLY A 99 29.84 -1.87 13.25
N GLN A 100 29.61 -0.70 13.77
CA GLN A 100 28.50 0.15 13.29
C GLN A 100 28.77 1.63 13.48
N ILE A 101 28.24 2.44 12.54
CA ILE A 101 28.15 3.89 12.63
C ILE A 101 26.68 4.27 12.77
N THR A 102 26.37 5.21 13.64
CA THR A 102 25.02 5.75 13.74
C THR A 102 24.81 6.87 12.73
N VAL A 103 23.76 6.81 11.93
CA VAL A 103 23.37 7.85 10.98
C VAL A 103 22.04 8.46 11.45
N LYS A 104 22.08 9.70 11.90
CA LYS A 104 20.91 10.46 12.36
C LYS A 104 20.43 11.36 11.23
N VAL A 105 19.16 11.18 10.86
CA VAL A 105 18.50 11.90 9.76
C VAL A 105 17.29 12.60 10.34
N PRO A 106 17.34 13.92 10.57
CA PRO A 106 16.21 14.66 11.12
C PRO A 106 15.04 14.62 10.15
N LEU A 107 13.82 14.67 10.68
CA LEU A 107 12.62 14.89 9.89
C LEU A 107 12.71 16.28 9.24
N PRO A 108 12.53 16.39 7.93
CA PRO A 108 12.45 17.70 7.27
C PRO A 108 11.29 18.53 7.86
N PRO A 109 11.40 19.85 7.93
CA PRO A 109 10.28 20.71 8.33
C PRO A 109 9.07 20.52 7.42
N ILE A 110 7.87 20.77 7.96
CA ILE A 110 6.65 20.83 7.15
C ILE A 110 6.76 22.02 6.19
N ASN A 111 6.40 21.77 4.92
CA ASN A 111 6.46 22.75 3.86
C ASN A 111 5.07 23.21 3.38
N SER A 112 4.12 22.28 3.24
CA SER A 112 2.81 22.61 2.67
C SER A 112 1.72 21.65 3.11
N ILE A 113 0.48 22.15 3.03
CA ILE A 113 -0.76 21.38 3.12
C ILE A 113 -1.43 21.51 1.76
N VAL A 114 -2.00 20.43 1.25
CA VAL A 114 -2.75 20.42 -0.02
C VAL A 114 -4.10 19.77 0.22
N PHE A 115 -5.18 20.48 -0.08
CA PHE A 115 -6.52 19.88 -0.07
C PHE A 115 -6.69 18.95 -1.28
N ASN A 116 -7.16 17.72 -1.03
CA ASN A 116 -7.34 16.71 -2.07
C ASN A 116 -8.70 16.83 -2.78
N ASN A 117 -9.60 17.67 -2.26
CA ASN A 117 -10.95 17.84 -2.78
C ASN A 117 -10.95 18.66 -4.07
N SER A 118 -11.39 18.07 -5.17
CA SER A 118 -11.62 18.77 -6.43
C SER A 118 -12.96 19.53 -6.45
N ASN A 119 -13.93 19.10 -5.64
CA ASN A 119 -15.25 19.74 -5.52
C ASN A 119 -15.28 20.69 -4.32
N THR A 120 -15.63 21.94 -4.60
CA THR A 120 -15.81 23.00 -3.59
C THR A 120 -17.26 23.48 -3.47
N ASN A 121 -18.20 22.85 -4.21
CA ASN A 121 -19.61 23.18 -4.17
C ASN A 121 -20.40 22.02 -3.56
N PHE A 122 -21.13 22.31 -2.52
CA PHE A 122 -21.90 21.34 -1.74
C PHE A 122 -23.37 21.72 -1.67
N TYR A 123 -24.24 20.78 -1.37
CA TYR A 123 -25.62 21.05 -1.05
C TYR A 123 -25.85 21.03 0.46
N ALA A 124 -26.67 21.96 0.95
CA ALA A 124 -27.08 21.96 2.36
C ALA A 124 -27.70 20.60 2.74
N GLY A 125 -27.26 20.06 3.86
CA GLY A 125 -27.65 18.73 4.35
C GLY A 125 -26.72 17.59 3.88
N SER A 126 -25.63 17.89 3.16
CA SER A 126 -24.63 16.87 2.82
C SER A 126 -23.54 16.75 3.88
N VAL A 127 -23.02 15.53 4.02
CA VAL A 127 -21.78 15.21 4.73
C VAL A 127 -20.79 14.73 3.67
N ASN A 128 -19.61 15.31 3.67
CA ASN A 128 -18.64 15.09 2.58
C ASN A 128 -17.27 14.80 3.19
N ASP A 129 -16.58 13.83 2.64
CA ASP A 129 -15.19 13.63 2.94
C ASP A 129 -14.38 14.85 2.51
N PHE A 130 -13.59 15.36 3.43
CA PHE A 130 -12.78 16.54 3.19
C PHE A 130 -11.35 16.24 3.63
N THR A 131 -10.52 15.88 2.66
CA THR A 131 -9.19 15.35 2.93
C THR A 131 -8.09 16.32 2.50
N TYR A 132 -6.95 16.16 3.13
CA TYR A 132 -5.74 16.93 2.84
C TYR A 132 -4.52 16.02 2.91
N THR A 133 -3.42 16.49 2.35
CA THR A 133 -2.10 15.86 2.46
C THR A 133 -1.09 16.90 2.94
N VAL A 134 -0.27 16.52 3.91
CA VAL A 134 0.82 17.36 4.42
C VAL A 134 2.13 16.89 3.80
N PHE A 135 2.91 17.84 3.27
CA PHE A 135 4.22 17.56 2.70
C PHE A 135 5.31 18.28 3.49
N ASP A 136 6.45 17.64 3.62
CA ASP A 136 7.65 18.26 4.15
C ASP A 136 8.52 18.89 3.03
N GLU A 137 9.63 19.56 3.41
CA GLU A 137 10.56 20.18 2.47
C GLU A 137 11.25 19.21 1.50
N ALA A 138 11.30 17.91 1.84
CA ALA A 138 11.80 16.88 0.95
C ALA A 138 10.71 16.34 -0.01
N GLY A 139 9.47 16.85 0.08
CA GLY A 139 8.32 16.40 -0.72
C GLY A 139 7.73 15.07 -0.25
N LEU A 140 8.06 14.60 0.96
CA LEU A 140 7.51 13.38 1.53
C LEU A 140 6.23 13.67 2.29
N ILE A 141 5.30 12.70 2.24
CA ILE A 141 4.02 12.78 2.95
C ILE A 141 4.25 12.58 4.46
N ARG A 142 3.53 13.38 5.26
CA ARG A 142 3.57 13.38 6.71
C ARG A 142 2.20 13.02 7.27
N ASP A 143 1.89 11.73 7.36
CA ASP A 143 0.56 11.21 7.74
C ASP A 143 0.17 11.44 9.20
N ASN A 144 1.15 11.65 10.10
CA ASN A 144 0.92 11.72 11.55
C ASN A 144 0.95 13.17 12.09
N GLU A 145 0.90 14.16 11.23
CA GLU A 145 0.88 15.56 11.67
C GLU A 145 -0.50 15.98 12.18
N LYS A 146 -0.52 16.66 13.32
CA LYS A 146 -1.77 17.17 13.89
C LYS A 146 -2.19 18.45 13.18
N VAL A 147 -3.04 18.32 12.16
CA VAL A 147 -3.62 19.45 11.44
C VAL A 147 -4.91 19.91 12.14
N THR A 148 -5.04 21.20 12.32
CA THR A 148 -6.29 21.84 12.79
C THR A 148 -7.06 22.32 11.56
N ILE A 149 -8.31 21.87 11.43
CA ILE A 149 -9.21 22.32 10.36
C ILE A 149 -10.32 23.14 10.96
N THR A 150 -10.63 24.29 10.35
CA THR A 150 -11.68 25.20 10.81
C THR A 150 -12.45 25.78 9.63
N SER A 151 -13.70 26.20 9.87
CA SER A 151 -14.53 26.94 8.94
C SER A 151 -14.64 28.41 9.37
N SER A 152 -14.59 29.33 8.42
CA SER A 152 -14.82 30.75 8.68
C SER A 152 -16.28 31.08 9.03
N ASP A 153 -17.22 30.20 8.67
CA ASP A 153 -18.65 30.32 9.00
C ASP A 153 -19.21 28.92 9.33
N PRO A 154 -19.14 28.51 10.61
CA PRO A 154 -19.68 27.22 11.04
C PRO A 154 -21.20 27.08 10.85
N ALA A 155 -21.94 28.18 10.68
CA ALA A 155 -23.36 28.10 10.37
C ALA A 155 -23.63 27.71 8.90
N VAL A 156 -22.68 27.96 8.03
CA VAL A 156 -22.73 27.55 6.60
C VAL A 156 -22.20 26.13 6.43
N ALA A 157 -21.02 25.86 6.99
CA ALA A 157 -20.41 24.53 6.96
C ALA A 157 -19.45 24.38 8.15
N ASP A 158 -19.41 23.19 8.75
CA ASP A 158 -18.55 22.88 9.88
C ASP A 158 -18.04 21.43 9.79
N PHE A 159 -17.10 21.07 10.65
CA PHE A 159 -16.53 19.73 10.70
C PHE A 159 -17.12 18.91 11.85
N ASN A 160 -17.51 17.67 11.55
CA ASN A 160 -17.93 16.74 12.58
C ASN A 160 -16.71 16.09 13.29
N ILE A 161 -16.98 15.30 14.33
CA ILE A 161 -15.94 14.61 15.12
C ILE A 161 -15.11 13.60 14.31
N TYR A 162 -15.56 13.20 13.14
CA TYR A 162 -14.86 12.29 12.22
C TYR A 162 -14.02 13.02 11.16
N GLY A 163 -14.02 14.37 11.18
CA GLY A 163 -13.28 15.19 10.21
C GLY A 163 -14.00 15.43 8.89
N ASN A 164 -15.26 15.00 8.76
CA ASN A 164 -16.06 15.24 7.56
C ASN A 164 -16.68 16.64 7.56
N LEU A 165 -16.69 17.28 6.37
CA LEU A 165 -17.34 18.56 6.17
C LEU A 165 -18.87 18.38 6.13
N VAL A 166 -19.57 18.99 7.07
CA VAL A 166 -21.04 19.06 7.14
C VAL A 166 -21.49 20.37 6.53
N ALA A 167 -22.14 20.33 5.36
CA ALA A 167 -22.74 21.50 4.73
C ALA A 167 -24.12 21.76 5.33
N ILE A 168 -24.27 22.85 6.11
CA ILE A 168 -25.44 23.08 6.97
C ILE A 168 -26.46 23.98 6.27
N LYS A 169 -26.02 25.16 5.79
CA LYS A 169 -26.90 26.19 5.23
C LYS A 169 -26.27 26.80 3.99
N SER A 170 -27.13 27.23 3.05
CA SER A 170 -26.63 27.91 1.84
C SER A 170 -25.84 29.18 2.18
N GLY A 171 -24.65 29.30 1.60
CA GLY A 171 -23.71 30.38 1.86
C GLY A 171 -22.33 30.09 1.26
N LYS A 172 -21.35 30.86 1.69
CA LYS A 172 -19.93 30.68 1.35
C LYS A 172 -19.14 30.66 2.64
N ALA A 173 -18.14 29.81 2.70
CA ALA A 173 -17.19 29.77 3.81
C ALA A 173 -15.77 29.55 3.26
N ILE A 174 -14.76 29.82 4.10
CA ILE A 174 -13.37 29.46 3.85
C ILE A 174 -13.04 28.35 4.83
N VAL A 175 -12.56 27.23 4.31
CA VAL A 175 -11.98 26.16 5.12
C VAL A 175 -10.49 26.44 5.22
N LYS A 176 -9.99 26.44 6.44
CA LYS A 176 -8.59 26.64 6.78
C LYS A 176 -8.04 25.37 7.42
N ALA A 177 -6.93 24.87 6.88
CA ALA A 177 -6.11 23.83 7.49
C ALA A 177 -4.80 24.45 8.00
N GLN A 178 -4.37 24.09 9.21
CA GLN A 178 -3.16 24.64 9.83
C GLN A 178 -2.36 23.56 10.54
N VAL A 179 -1.05 23.54 10.32
CA VAL A 179 -0.03 22.77 11.06
C VAL A 179 1.17 23.66 11.35
N GLY A 180 1.46 23.91 12.64
CA GLY A 180 2.45 24.92 13.02
C GLY A 180 2.12 26.29 12.41
N ASP A 181 3.08 26.86 11.68
CA ASP A 181 2.93 28.14 10.97
C ASP A 181 2.40 28.00 9.54
N ILE A 182 2.28 26.78 9.04
CA ILE A 182 1.80 26.51 7.68
C ILE A 182 0.28 26.53 7.66
N ILE A 183 -0.28 27.33 6.77
CA ILE A 183 -1.72 27.53 6.59
C ILE A 183 -2.06 27.33 5.12
N GLU A 184 -3.14 26.59 4.87
CA GLU A 184 -3.77 26.46 3.55
C GLU A 184 -5.26 26.75 3.67
N GLU A 185 -5.80 27.48 2.69
CA GLU A 185 -7.21 27.91 2.67
C GLU A 185 -7.88 27.52 1.35
N ILE A 186 -9.10 27.03 1.45
CA ILE A 186 -9.95 26.74 0.30
C ILE A 186 -11.33 27.38 0.47
N ARG A 187 -11.82 28.02 -0.58
CA ARG A 187 -13.16 28.60 -0.58
C ARG A 187 -14.18 27.55 -1.00
N ILE A 188 -15.22 27.42 -0.20
CA ILE A 188 -16.34 26.54 -0.46
C ILE A 188 -17.64 27.31 -0.60
N ARG A 189 -18.56 26.71 -1.36
CA ARG A 189 -19.94 27.20 -1.52
C ARG A 189 -20.93 26.11 -1.15
N VAL A 190 -21.91 26.47 -0.37
CA VAL A 190 -23.06 25.62 -0.05
C VAL A 190 -24.30 26.18 -0.74
N ASP A 191 -24.88 25.39 -1.62
CA ASP A 191 -26.14 25.72 -2.30
C ASP A 191 -27.34 25.10 -1.55
N LYS A 192 -28.53 25.65 -1.77
CA LYS A 192 -29.77 25.06 -1.27
C LYS A 192 -29.95 23.67 -1.87
N ASN A 193 -30.32 22.69 -1.05
CA ASN A 193 -30.65 21.35 -1.53
C ASN A 193 -31.92 21.39 -2.40
N PRO A 194 -31.81 21.16 -3.72
CA PRO A 194 -32.97 21.15 -4.62
C PRO A 194 -33.72 19.82 -4.59
N ILE A 195 -33.12 18.75 -4.07
CA ILE A 195 -33.63 17.39 -4.14
C ILE A 195 -34.87 17.23 -3.25
N ARG A 196 -35.94 16.69 -3.82
CA ARG A 196 -37.19 16.42 -3.14
C ARG A 196 -37.66 14.97 -3.23
N LYS A 197 -37.07 14.21 -4.16
CA LYS A 197 -37.36 12.79 -4.34
C LYS A 197 -36.14 12.04 -4.82
N LEU A 198 -35.90 10.90 -4.24
CA LEU A 198 -35.00 9.87 -4.74
C LEU A 198 -35.82 8.68 -5.23
N LYS A 199 -35.35 8.00 -6.28
CA LYS A 199 -35.98 6.81 -6.82
C LYS A 199 -34.90 5.84 -7.31
N ILE A 200 -34.80 4.67 -6.70
CA ILE A 200 -33.98 3.57 -7.19
C ILE A 200 -34.75 2.93 -8.36
N THR A 201 -34.11 2.87 -9.54
CA THR A 201 -34.77 2.47 -10.79
C THR A 201 -34.34 1.09 -11.31
N ASN A 202 -33.46 0.39 -10.57
CA ASN A 202 -33.06 -0.97 -10.94
C ASN A 202 -34.28 -1.90 -10.96
N GLU A 203 -34.39 -2.74 -11.97
CA GLU A 203 -35.43 -3.77 -12.06
C GLU A 203 -35.01 -5.06 -11.33
N GLN A 204 -33.70 -5.35 -11.33
CA GLN A 204 -33.16 -6.56 -10.71
C GLN A 204 -33.45 -6.62 -9.21
N THR A 205 -34.03 -7.74 -8.79
CA THR A 205 -34.42 -8.01 -7.39
C THR A 205 -33.72 -9.23 -6.79
N GLU A 206 -32.98 -9.97 -7.61
CA GLU A 206 -32.21 -11.15 -7.20
C GLU A 206 -30.82 -11.10 -7.82
N ILE A 207 -29.79 -11.41 -7.03
CA ILE A 207 -28.39 -11.55 -7.43
C ILE A 207 -27.78 -12.76 -6.72
N ARG A 208 -26.61 -13.19 -7.17
CA ARG A 208 -25.84 -14.26 -6.49
C ARG A 208 -24.77 -13.66 -5.59
N THR A 209 -24.31 -14.43 -4.61
CA THR A 209 -23.15 -14.06 -3.81
C THR A 209 -21.96 -13.68 -4.71
N GLY A 210 -21.31 -12.52 -4.43
CA GLY A 210 -20.20 -11.99 -5.20
C GLY A 210 -20.59 -11.30 -6.53
N ASP A 211 -21.86 -11.26 -6.94
CA ASP A 211 -22.31 -10.42 -8.04
C ASP A 211 -22.37 -8.96 -7.58
N VAL A 212 -21.87 -8.06 -8.41
CA VAL A 212 -21.93 -6.61 -8.17
C VAL A 212 -23.11 -6.01 -8.91
N ILE A 213 -23.97 -5.32 -8.19
CA ILE A 213 -25.07 -4.52 -8.79
C ILE A 213 -24.78 -3.04 -8.59
N HIS A 214 -24.93 -2.24 -9.63
CA HIS A 214 -24.85 -0.79 -9.54
C HIS A 214 -26.26 -0.20 -9.41
N LEU A 215 -26.51 0.54 -8.35
CA LEU A 215 -27.79 1.18 -8.07
C LEU A 215 -27.98 2.42 -8.92
N ASN A 216 -28.98 2.41 -9.78
CA ASN A 216 -29.39 3.55 -10.60
C ASN A 216 -30.39 4.40 -9.80
N VAL A 217 -29.96 5.54 -9.27
CA VAL A 217 -30.80 6.43 -8.48
C VAL A 217 -31.09 7.71 -9.27
N LYS A 218 -32.39 8.04 -9.40
CA LYS A 218 -32.84 9.34 -9.94
C LYS A 218 -33.15 10.28 -8.78
N ALA A 219 -32.41 11.39 -8.72
CA ALA A 219 -32.70 12.50 -7.81
C ALA A 219 -33.48 13.57 -8.58
N THR A 220 -34.60 14.04 -8.05
CA THR A 220 -35.43 15.06 -8.70
C THR A 220 -35.82 16.19 -7.73
N ASP A 221 -35.98 17.40 -8.30
CA ASP A 221 -36.53 18.55 -7.57
C ASP A 221 -38.08 18.47 -7.47
N ARG A 222 -38.68 19.52 -6.89
CA ARG A 222 -40.14 19.61 -6.75
C ARG A 222 -40.91 19.67 -8.05
N PHE A 223 -40.27 19.98 -9.18
CA PHE A 223 -40.87 20.04 -10.50
C PHE A 223 -40.59 18.77 -11.32
N GLY A 224 -39.89 17.77 -10.76
CA GLY A 224 -39.52 16.54 -11.44
C GLY A 224 -38.27 16.65 -12.30
N LYS A 225 -37.56 17.79 -12.28
CA LYS A 225 -36.29 17.97 -12.99
C LYS A 225 -35.21 17.12 -12.35
N ILE A 226 -34.45 16.37 -13.16
CA ILE A 226 -33.36 15.52 -12.70
C ILE A 226 -32.19 16.40 -12.24
N ILE A 227 -31.70 16.11 -11.05
CA ILE A 227 -30.48 16.71 -10.48
C ILE A 227 -29.34 15.74 -10.73
N LYS A 228 -28.40 16.15 -11.59
CA LYS A 228 -27.19 15.39 -11.88
C LYS A 228 -26.19 15.51 -10.72
N ASN A 229 -25.39 14.47 -10.50
CA ASN A 229 -24.34 14.44 -9.48
C ASN A 229 -24.85 14.77 -8.07
N ALA A 230 -26.05 14.27 -7.73
CA ALA A 230 -26.59 14.38 -6.38
C ALA A 230 -25.66 13.58 -5.41
N PRO A 231 -25.28 14.15 -4.26
CA PRO A 231 -24.42 13.49 -3.29
C PRO A 231 -25.20 12.45 -2.47
N ILE A 232 -25.52 11.33 -3.11
CA ILE A 232 -26.34 10.28 -2.53
C ILE A 232 -25.47 9.46 -1.61
N GLN A 233 -25.97 9.19 -0.41
CA GLN A 233 -25.39 8.26 0.54
C GLN A 233 -26.07 6.91 0.41
N TYR A 234 -25.29 5.85 0.35
CA TYR A 234 -25.79 4.50 0.26
C TYR A 234 -25.51 3.74 1.56
N THR A 235 -26.51 3.01 2.02
CA THR A 235 -26.38 2.10 3.16
C THR A 235 -27.09 0.79 2.84
N TYR A 236 -26.75 -0.27 3.54
CA TYR A 236 -27.50 -1.51 3.48
C TYR A 236 -27.78 -2.08 4.86
N THR A 237 -28.85 -2.86 4.93
CA THR A 237 -29.11 -3.78 6.04
C THR A 237 -29.37 -5.15 5.43
N GLY A 238 -28.98 -6.20 6.13
CA GLY A 238 -29.17 -7.56 5.63
C GLY A 238 -29.64 -8.51 6.71
N LYS A 239 -30.46 -9.50 6.28
CA LYS A 239 -30.86 -10.64 7.08
C LYS A 239 -30.38 -11.89 6.35
N ALA A 240 -29.40 -12.59 6.95
CA ALA A 240 -28.91 -13.85 6.40
C ALA A 240 -30.05 -14.88 6.34
N ASP A 241 -30.09 -15.61 5.23
CA ASP A 241 -31.02 -16.73 5.06
C ASP A 241 -30.28 -18.02 5.46
N PHE A 242 -30.78 -18.68 6.47
CA PHE A 242 -30.23 -19.96 6.91
C PHE A 242 -30.72 -21.15 6.08
N GLY A 243 -31.75 -20.95 5.25
CA GLY A 243 -32.27 -21.88 4.28
C GLY A 243 -32.39 -23.34 4.78
N GLU A 244 -31.95 -24.28 3.96
CA GLU A 244 -31.91 -25.72 4.26
C GLU A 244 -30.91 -26.09 5.37
N TYR A 245 -29.95 -25.19 5.69
CA TYR A 245 -28.93 -25.46 6.71
C TYR A 245 -29.40 -25.22 8.15
N GLY A 246 -30.61 -24.68 8.32
CA GLY A 246 -31.21 -24.42 9.63
C GLY A 246 -30.44 -23.36 10.46
N LEU A 247 -30.83 -23.21 11.71
CA LEU A 247 -30.11 -22.34 12.67
C LEU A 247 -28.82 -23.05 13.08
N PRO A 248 -27.68 -22.30 13.19
CA PRO A 248 -26.43 -22.87 13.71
C PRO A 248 -26.65 -23.48 15.09
N ALA A 249 -25.97 -24.62 15.35
CA ALA A 249 -26.02 -25.27 16.65
C ALA A 249 -25.53 -24.33 17.76
N VAL A 250 -25.98 -24.59 18.98
CA VAL A 250 -25.53 -23.83 20.16
C VAL A 250 -23.98 -23.85 20.24
N GLY A 251 -23.36 -22.67 20.28
CA GLY A 251 -21.90 -22.50 20.29
C GLY A 251 -21.23 -22.34 18.92
N GLN A 252 -21.95 -22.47 17.81
CA GLN A 252 -21.45 -22.12 16.48
C GLN A 252 -21.63 -20.62 16.20
N ALA A 253 -20.70 -20.03 15.45
CA ALA A 253 -20.83 -18.66 14.99
C ALA A 253 -22.08 -18.50 14.11
N ARG A 254 -22.94 -17.52 14.42
CA ARG A 254 -24.09 -17.19 13.57
C ARG A 254 -23.58 -16.52 12.31
N LEU A 255 -24.11 -16.94 11.16
CA LEU A 255 -23.89 -16.23 9.91
C LEU A 255 -24.53 -14.83 10.03
N HIS A 256 -23.72 -13.81 9.88
CA HIS A 256 -24.20 -12.43 9.73
C HIS A 256 -24.37 -12.13 8.26
N ALA A 257 -25.39 -11.35 7.91
CA ALA A 257 -25.50 -10.80 6.58
C ALA A 257 -24.30 -9.91 6.31
N SER A 258 -23.43 -10.32 5.39
CA SER A 258 -22.21 -9.62 5.03
C SER A 258 -22.30 -9.11 3.60
N GLY A 259 -21.93 -7.86 3.41
CA GLY A 259 -21.91 -7.19 2.11
C GLY A 259 -21.15 -5.87 2.19
N LEU A 260 -21.05 -5.20 1.06
CA LEU A 260 -20.47 -3.89 0.91
C LEU A 260 -21.32 -3.04 -0.02
N VAL A 261 -21.54 -1.79 0.32
CA VAL A 261 -22.03 -0.78 -0.61
C VAL A 261 -21.03 0.37 -0.66
N THR A 262 -20.66 0.77 -1.86
CA THR A 262 -19.70 1.86 -2.10
C THR A 262 -20.43 3.20 -2.29
N ASP A 263 -19.71 4.32 -2.16
CA ASP A 263 -20.25 5.67 -2.30
C ASP A 263 -20.79 5.97 -3.70
N ASP A 264 -20.33 5.24 -4.72
CA ASP A 264 -20.87 5.31 -6.08
C ASP A 264 -22.08 4.38 -6.32
N GLY A 265 -22.58 3.71 -5.27
CA GLY A 265 -23.78 2.89 -5.31
C GLY A 265 -23.57 1.47 -5.85
N ARG A 266 -22.36 0.93 -5.86
CA ARG A 266 -22.13 -0.50 -6.13
C ARG A 266 -22.34 -1.30 -4.87
N PHE A 267 -23.15 -2.36 -4.97
CA PHE A 267 -23.43 -3.29 -3.89
C PHE A 267 -23.00 -4.70 -4.26
N VAL A 268 -22.40 -5.39 -3.30
CA VAL A 268 -22.06 -6.83 -3.37
C VAL A 268 -22.37 -7.47 -2.02
N ALA A 269 -22.81 -8.71 -2.03
CA ALA A 269 -23.01 -9.50 -0.82
C ALA A 269 -22.23 -10.80 -0.85
N GLU A 270 -21.69 -11.20 0.29
CA GLU A 270 -20.94 -12.44 0.49
C GLU A 270 -21.82 -13.57 1.01
N THR A 271 -22.90 -13.24 1.71
CA THR A 271 -23.83 -14.21 2.34
C THR A 271 -25.18 -14.21 1.67
N VAL A 272 -25.77 -15.38 1.53
CA VAL A 272 -27.17 -15.52 1.06
C VAL A 272 -28.12 -14.86 2.04
N GLY A 273 -29.18 -14.22 1.54
CA GLY A 273 -30.14 -13.55 2.38
C GLY A 273 -30.94 -12.46 1.68
N LEU A 274 -31.71 -11.73 2.49
CA LEU A 274 -32.45 -10.56 2.05
C LEU A 274 -31.73 -9.29 2.50
N TYR A 275 -31.45 -8.43 1.54
CA TYR A 275 -30.75 -7.17 1.75
C TYR A 275 -31.63 -5.99 1.35
N THR A 276 -31.76 -5.01 2.22
CA THR A 276 -32.40 -3.73 1.90
C THR A 276 -31.30 -2.71 1.67
N ILE A 277 -31.19 -2.19 0.46
CA ILE A 277 -30.23 -1.15 0.11
C ILE A 277 -30.99 0.16 0.04
N SER A 278 -30.49 1.16 0.75
CA SER A 278 -31.11 2.49 0.87
C SER A 278 -30.22 3.54 0.24
N ALA A 279 -30.82 4.41 -0.54
CA ALA A 279 -30.23 5.62 -1.07
C ALA A 279 -30.85 6.82 -0.38
N SER A 280 -30.07 7.72 0.21
CA SER A 280 -30.57 8.86 0.99
C SER A 280 -29.78 10.13 0.72
N PHE A 281 -30.45 11.27 0.82
CA PHE A 281 -29.83 12.59 0.84
C PHE A 281 -30.80 13.67 1.35
N GLY A 282 -30.34 14.50 2.29
CA GLY A 282 -31.05 15.71 2.72
C GLY A 282 -32.47 15.46 3.23
N GLY A 283 -32.69 14.36 3.93
CA GLY A 283 -33.98 13.99 4.53
C GLY A 283 -34.94 13.26 3.59
N VAL A 284 -34.52 12.96 2.34
CA VAL A 284 -35.26 12.08 1.42
C VAL A 284 -34.51 10.77 1.20
N SER A 285 -35.25 9.66 1.06
CA SER A 285 -34.67 8.36 0.82
C SER A 285 -35.57 7.49 -0.07
N ASP A 286 -34.95 6.50 -0.68
CA ASP A 286 -35.65 5.37 -1.31
C ASP A 286 -34.89 4.09 -1.00
N SER A 287 -35.57 2.96 -0.97
CA SER A 287 -34.98 1.68 -0.61
C SER A 287 -35.43 0.60 -1.56
N LYS A 288 -34.53 -0.36 -1.80
CA LYS A 288 -34.82 -1.54 -2.60
C LYS A 288 -34.37 -2.80 -1.89
N MET A 289 -35.24 -3.79 -1.91
CA MET A 289 -34.93 -5.13 -1.41
C MET A 289 -34.31 -5.97 -2.53
N ILE A 290 -33.20 -6.63 -2.22
CA ILE A 290 -32.47 -7.54 -3.09
C ILE A 290 -32.36 -8.88 -2.37
N LYS A 291 -32.78 -9.94 -3.04
CA LYS A 291 -32.54 -11.32 -2.60
C LYS A 291 -31.19 -11.77 -3.12
N VAL A 292 -30.34 -12.23 -2.24
CA VAL A 292 -29.03 -12.80 -2.59
C VAL A 292 -29.09 -14.30 -2.43
N VAL A 293 -28.83 -15.01 -3.53
CA VAL A 293 -28.80 -16.46 -3.59
C VAL A 293 -27.40 -17.00 -3.74
N SER A 294 -27.18 -18.26 -3.46
CA SER A 294 -25.87 -18.89 -3.58
C SER A 294 -25.38 -18.89 -5.04
N ARG A 295 -24.12 -18.57 -5.22
CA ARG A 295 -23.43 -18.76 -6.50
C ARG A 295 -23.03 -20.23 -6.65
N ASN A 296 -23.92 -21.07 -7.05
CA ASN A 296 -23.64 -22.49 -7.33
C ASN A 296 -22.82 -22.62 -8.62
N VAL A 297 -21.59 -22.15 -8.62
CA VAL A 297 -20.64 -22.36 -9.71
C VAL A 297 -19.59 -23.33 -9.19
N GLN A 298 -19.62 -24.54 -9.65
CA GLN A 298 -18.50 -25.47 -9.51
C GLN A 298 -17.63 -25.31 -10.77
N GLN A 299 -16.40 -24.94 -10.60
CA GLN A 299 -15.40 -24.97 -11.65
C GLN A 299 -14.43 -26.10 -11.35
N GLU A 300 -14.33 -27.02 -12.27
CA GLU A 300 -13.35 -28.09 -12.22
C GLU A 300 -12.05 -27.56 -12.83
N ILE A 301 -10.96 -27.65 -12.07
CA ILE A 301 -9.62 -27.35 -12.59
C ILE A 301 -9.10 -28.64 -13.18
N LYS A 302 -8.91 -28.66 -14.50
CA LYS A 302 -8.30 -29.76 -15.22
C LYS A 302 -6.84 -29.45 -15.48
N LEU A 303 -5.94 -30.37 -15.12
CA LEU A 303 -4.55 -30.31 -15.56
C LEU A 303 -4.51 -30.55 -17.06
N ILE A 304 -4.12 -29.54 -17.84
CA ILE A 304 -4.04 -29.60 -19.30
C ILE A 304 -2.67 -30.09 -19.75
N GLY A 305 -1.61 -29.63 -19.11
CA GLY A 305 -0.25 -30.00 -19.45
C GLY A 305 0.71 -29.83 -18.28
N HIS A 306 1.88 -30.43 -18.38
CA HIS A 306 2.92 -30.37 -17.39
C HIS A 306 4.30 -30.28 -18.05
N GLY A 307 4.98 -29.16 -17.93
CA GLY A 307 6.37 -28.99 -18.34
C GLY A 307 7.34 -29.44 -17.24
N LEU A 308 8.25 -30.33 -17.55
CA LEU A 308 9.25 -30.85 -16.61
C LEU A 308 10.61 -30.20 -16.84
N VAL A 309 11.18 -29.68 -15.76
CA VAL A 309 12.60 -29.38 -15.65
C VAL A 309 13.23 -30.56 -14.87
N LYS A 310 14.21 -31.23 -15.46
CA LYS A 310 14.90 -32.36 -14.83
C LYS A 310 16.08 -31.85 -14.00
N ASP A 311 16.36 -32.56 -12.94
CA ASP A 311 17.56 -32.42 -12.11
C ASP A 311 17.64 -31.16 -11.22
N VAL A 312 16.66 -30.23 -11.27
CA VAL A 312 16.59 -29.05 -10.42
C VAL A 312 15.16 -28.77 -10.00
N PHE A 313 14.99 -28.11 -8.84
CA PHE A 313 13.68 -27.60 -8.42
C PHE A 313 13.38 -26.25 -9.08
N THR A 314 12.18 -26.08 -9.59
CA THR A 314 11.70 -24.78 -10.07
C THR A 314 11.17 -23.96 -8.91
N SER A 315 11.34 -22.62 -8.98
CA SER A 315 10.82 -21.67 -7.98
C SER A 315 9.64 -20.91 -8.55
N ASP A 316 9.88 -19.68 -9.00
CA ASP A 316 8.84 -18.78 -9.45
C ASP A 316 8.44 -19.02 -10.91
N LEU A 317 7.23 -18.61 -11.27
CA LEU A 317 6.70 -18.66 -12.63
C LEU A 317 6.25 -17.26 -13.05
N TRP A 318 6.67 -16.82 -14.22
CA TRP A 318 6.19 -15.63 -14.90
C TRP A 318 5.69 -15.97 -16.29
N VAL A 319 4.52 -15.43 -16.67
CA VAL A 319 3.92 -15.68 -18.00
C VAL A 319 3.66 -14.37 -18.72
N TRP A 320 3.80 -14.35 -20.06
CA TRP A 320 3.50 -13.18 -20.89
C TRP A 320 3.09 -13.58 -22.31
N ALA A 321 2.29 -12.71 -22.94
CA ALA A 321 1.95 -12.83 -24.36
C ALA A 321 3.09 -12.29 -25.23
N GLY A 322 3.36 -12.97 -26.34
CA GLY A 322 4.38 -12.56 -27.30
C GLY A 322 4.06 -11.25 -28.00
N ILE A 323 5.08 -10.44 -28.26
CA ILE A 323 4.99 -9.15 -28.96
C ILE A 323 5.75 -9.18 -30.30
N GLY A 324 5.47 -8.23 -31.18
CA GLY A 324 6.14 -8.10 -32.48
C GLY A 324 5.99 -9.36 -33.34
N LYS A 325 7.11 -9.95 -33.78
CA LYS A 325 7.14 -11.20 -34.57
C LYS A 325 6.59 -12.43 -33.84
N HIS A 326 6.43 -12.33 -32.52
CA HIS A 326 5.91 -13.42 -31.67
C HIS A 326 4.46 -13.19 -31.25
N LYS A 327 3.76 -12.21 -31.84
CA LYS A 327 2.35 -11.96 -31.55
C LYS A 327 1.50 -13.21 -31.81
N GLY A 328 0.65 -13.59 -30.86
CA GLY A 328 -0.17 -14.81 -30.90
C GLY A 328 0.49 -16.04 -30.31
N LYS A 329 1.67 -15.89 -29.72
CA LYS A 329 2.32 -16.90 -28.89
C LYS A 329 2.29 -16.50 -27.42
N ASP A 330 2.29 -17.50 -26.54
CA ASP A 330 2.39 -17.31 -25.10
C ASP A 330 3.68 -17.96 -24.58
N PHE A 331 4.33 -17.27 -23.66
CA PHE A 331 5.60 -17.67 -23.10
C PHE A 331 5.55 -17.71 -21.57
N ALA A 332 6.44 -18.52 -21.00
CA ALA A 332 6.67 -18.57 -19.57
C ALA A 332 8.16 -18.59 -19.24
N ALA A 333 8.54 -18.10 -18.07
CA ALA A 333 9.86 -18.30 -17.50
C ALA A 333 9.72 -18.92 -16.11
N THR A 334 10.56 -19.90 -15.79
CA THR A 334 10.67 -20.49 -14.46
C THR A 334 12.09 -20.29 -13.93
N GLY A 335 12.19 -19.80 -12.70
CA GLY A 335 13.44 -19.78 -11.96
C GLY A 335 13.77 -21.16 -11.40
N THR A 336 14.97 -21.30 -10.84
CA THR A 336 15.45 -22.55 -10.25
C THR A 336 15.99 -22.38 -8.83
N TRP A 337 15.91 -23.46 -8.05
CA TRP A 337 16.53 -23.57 -6.73
C TRP A 337 17.67 -24.57 -6.76
N GLY A 338 18.83 -24.15 -6.22
CA GLY A 338 20.00 -25.04 -6.12
C GLY A 338 20.73 -25.31 -7.45
N ALA A 339 20.31 -24.64 -8.53
CA ALA A 339 21.03 -24.63 -9.81
C ALA A 339 22.03 -23.47 -9.88
N ASN A 340 22.86 -23.43 -10.91
CA ASN A 340 23.91 -22.42 -11.12
C ASN A 340 23.35 -21.02 -11.53
N GLY A 341 22.11 -20.70 -11.18
CA GLY A 341 21.44 -19.45 -11.56
C GLY A 341 20.71 -19.54 -12.90
N GLU A 342 20.37 -20.73 -13.34
CA GLU A 342 19.64 -20.97 -14.58
C GLU A 342 18.17 -20.55 -14.45
N ALA A 343 17.60 -20.05 -15.55
CA ALA A 343 16.18 -19.85 -15.73
C ALA A 343 15.76 -20.52 -17.04
N TYR A 344 14.60 -21.16 -17.05
CA TYR A 344 14.09 -21.86 -18.23
C TYR A 344 13.00 -21.03 -18.88
N PHE A 345 13.10 -20.83 -20.19
CA PHE A 345 12.13 -20.12 -21.01
C PHE A 345 11.32 -21.12 -21.84
N TRP A 346 10.02 -20.94 -21.83
CA TRP A 346 9.06 -21.88 -22.42
C TRP A 346 8.19 -21.20 -23.48
N ASP A 347 7.92 -21.91 -24.57
CA ASP A 347 6.77 -21.65 -25.43
C ASP A 347 5.59 -22.48 -24.87
N VAL A 348 4.59 -21.78 -24.33
CA VAL A 348 3.39 -22.36 -23.72
C VAL A 348 2.12 -22.08 -24.54
N SER A 349 2.31 -21.68 -25.81
CA SER A 349 1.21 -21.41 -26.75
C SER A 349 0.29 -22.62 -26.94
N ASP A 350 0.86 -23.83 -26.87
CA ASP A 350 0.12 -25.08 -26.76
C ASP A 350 0.34 -25.67 -25.35
N PRO A 351 -0.62 -25.52 -24.43
CA PRO A 351 -0.45 -25.97 -23.06
C PRO A 351 -0.36 -27.49 -22.89
N GLU A 352 -0.80 -28.28 -23.87
CA GLU A 352 -0.62 -29.73 -23.86
C GLU A 352 0.80 -30.14 -24.27
N ASN A 353 1.50 -29.29 -25.02
CA ASN A 353 2.82 -29.58 -25.60
C ASN A 353 3.81 -28.41 -25.32
N MET A 354 3.95 -28.02 -24.08
CA MET A 354 4.89 -26.98 -23.67
C MET A 354 6.35 -27.35 -24.00
N LYS A 355 7.14 -26.37 -24.47
CA LYS A 355 8.53 -26.60 -24.89
C LYS A 355 9.49 -25.62 -24.27
N ILE A 356 10.59 -26.11 -23.71
CA ILE A 356 11.73 -25.26 -23.36
C ILE A 356 12.33 -24.73 -24.65
N ILE A 357 12.46 -23.43 -24.76
CA ILE A 357 13.02 -22.75 -25.96
C ILE A 357 14.35 -22.09 -25.67
N ASP A 358 14.69 -21.87 -24.40
CA ASP A 358 15.95 -21.30 -23.96
C ASP A 358 16.21 -21.61 -22.48
N THR A 359 17.48 -21.47 -22.06
CA THR A 359 17.93 -21.64 -20.68
C THR A 359 18.95 -20.58 -20.31
#